data_a62d4ebf18fd100c5cf48a743420f2ea
#
_entry.id   a62d4ebf18fd100c5cf48a743420f2ea
#
_cell.length_a   1.000
_cell.length_b   1.000
_cell.length_c   1.000
_cell.angle_alpha   90.00
_cell.angle_beta   90.00
_cell.angle_gamma   90.00
#
_symmetry.space_group_name_H-M   'P 1'
#
loop_
_entity.id
_entity.type
_entity.pdbx_description
1 polymer ?
#
loop_
_entity_poly.entity_id
_entity_poly.type
_entity_poly.pdbx_seq_one_letter_code
_entity_poly.pdbx_strand_id
1 'polypeptide(L)'
;RPAVIVGAAALAKGALPAALKLVDKFGLVKDGWNGFNVLHISAARMASLMLGFTLPGGMGDIAAAAPKVLLSLGADEMDYAPYAGSLKVYIGHHGDKGAHHADIILPGASFAEKDGTYVNTEGRVQFAEKAVFAPGDAREDWTILRALADALGVTVGFDSFSELQAAMIA
;
A
#
# COMPACT_ATOMS: atom_id res chain seq x y z
N ARG A 1 -2.37 -31.01 -9.38
CA ARG A 1 -1.93 -29.60 -9.46
C ARG A 1 -1.36 -29.20 -8.08
N PRO A 2 -0.04 -29.35 -7.85
CA PRO A 2 0.57 -28.96 -6.56
C PRO A 2 0.60 -27.42 -6.44
N ALA A 3 0.63 -26.96 -5.17
CA ALA A 3 0.76 -25.54 -4.86
C ALA A 3 1.67 -25.33 -3.65
N VAL A 4 2.31 -24.17 -3.59
CA VAL A 4 3.06 -23.66 -2.45
C VAL A 4 2.46 -22.34 -2.02
N ILE A 5 2.16 -22.22 -0.74
CA ILE A 5 1.66 -20.99 -0.12
C ILE A 5 2.70 -20.52 0.90
N VAL A 6 3.19 -19.29 0.74
CA VAL A 6 4.23 -18.71 1.60
C VAL A 6 3.61 -17.58 2.43
N GLY A 7 3.68 -17.70 3.75
CA GLY A 7 3.22 -16.66 4.67
C GLY A 7 4.26 -15.56 4.90
N ALA A 8 3.81 -14.40 5.34
CA ALA A 8 4.66 -13.23 5.57
C ALA A 8 5.82 -13.50 6.54
N ALA A 9 5.60 -14.30 7.60
CA ALA A 9 6.66 -14.66 8.55
C ALA A 9 7.80 -15.46 7.91
N ALA A 10 7.49 -16.35 6.94
CA ALA A 10 8.50 -17.11 6.20
C ALA A 10 9.30 -16.20 5.27
N LEU A 11 8.62 -15.22 4.60
CA LEU A 11 9.29 -14.21 3.78
C LEU A 11 10.23 -13.35 4.60
N ALA A 12 9.80 -12.88 5.76
CA ALA A 12 10.63 -12.08 6.67
C ALA A 12 11.91 -12.82 7.13
N LYS A 13 11.87 -14.16 7.15
CA LYS A 13 13.02 -15.04 7.44
C LYS A 13 13.82 -15.44 6.19
N GLY A 14 13.56 -14.84 5.05
CA GLY A 14 14.32 -15.09 3.81
C GLY A 14 13.97 -16.41 3.10
N ALA A 15 12.77 -16.96 3.29
CA ALA A 15 12.37 -18.24 2.67
C ALA A 15 12.06 -18.12 1.16
N LEU A 16 11.95 -16.92 0.59
CA LEU A 16 11.56 -16.73 -0.81
C LEU A 16 12.46 -17.49 -1.81
N PRO A 17 13.81 -17.42 -1.74
CA PRO A 17 14.65 -18.13 -2.69
C PRO A 17 14.44 -19.66 -2.66
N ALA A 18 14.20 -20.23 -1.48
CA ALA A 18 13.92 -21.66 -1.35
C ALA A 18 12.53 -22.02 -1.91
N ALA A 19 11.54 -21.17 -1.67
CA ALA A 19 10.19 -21.34 -2.24
C ALA A 19 10.21 -21.28 -3.77
N LEU A 20 10.93 -20.32 -4.37
CA LEU A 20 11.07 -20.21 -5.82
C LEU A 20 11.75 -21.45 -6.44
N LYS A 21 12.77 -22.02 -5.78
CA LYS A 21 13.36 -23.29 -6.22
C LYS A 21 12.35 -24.45 -6.25
N LEU A 22 11.41 -24.48 -5.30
CA LEU A 22 10.32 -25.47 -5.32
C LEU A 22 9.34 -25.20 -6.46
N VAL A 23 9.02 -23.93 -6.70
CA VAL A 23 8.17 -23.51 -7.83
C VAL A 23 8.73 -24.03 -9.14
N ASP A 24 10.00 -23.77 -9.39
CA ASP A 24 10.69 -24.19 -10.62
C ASP A 24 10.79 -25.74 -10.70
N LYS A 25 11.26 -26.39 -9.62
CA LYS A 25 11.45 -27.83 -9.58
C LYS A 25 10.19 -28.63 -9.87
N PHE A 26 9.04 -28.15 -9.40
CA PHE A 26 7.76 -28.86 -9.53
C PHE A 26 6.84 -28.25 -10.60
N GLY A 27 7.28 -27.23 -11.33
CA GLY A 27 6.49 -26.57 -12.37
C GLY A 27 5.17 -26.04 -11.81
N LEU A 28 5.24 -25.30 -10.70
CA LEU A 28 4.03 -24.86 -9.99
C LEU A 28 3.35 -23.68 -10.71
N VAL A 29 4.08 -22.92 -11.51
CA VAL A 29 3.55 -21.85 -12.34
C VAL A 29 3.69 -22.26 -13.80
N LYS A 30 2.58 -22.36 -14.50
CA LYS A 30 2.49 -22.74 -15.91
C LYS A 30 1.17 -22.25 -16.50
N ASP A 31 1.03 -22.36 -17.81
CA ASP A 31 -0.20 -22.00 -18.52
C ASP A 31 -1.45 -22.62 -17.87
N GLY A 32 -2.42 -21.78 -17.53
CA GLY A 32 -3.66 -22.18 -16.87
C GLY A 32 -3.52 -22.71 -15.43
N TRP A 33 -2.35 -22.49 -14.78
CA TRP A 33 -2.17 -22.84 -13.38
C TRP A 33 -1.11 -21.98 -12.69
N ASN A 34 -1.52 -21.20 -11.68
CA ASN A 34 -0.61 -20.55 -10.73
C ASN A 34 -0.68 -21.27 -9.38
N GLY A 35 0.31 -22.11 -9.10
CA GLY A 35 0.46 -22.82 -7.85
C GLY A 35 1.38 -22.14 -6.85
N PHE A 36 1.82 -20.89 -7.09
CA PHE A 36 2.61 -20.12 -6.14
C PHE A 36 1.84 -18.92 -5.62
N ASN A 37 1.63 -18.87 -4.32
CA ASN A 37 0.87 -17.82 -3.67
C ASN A 37 1.59 -17.30 -2.43
N VAL A 38 1.48 -15.99 -2.19
CA VAL A 38 1.99 -15.31 -1.00
C VAL A 38 0.82 -14.75 -0.21
N LEU A 39 0.74 -15.12 1.07
CA LEU A 39 -0.26 -14.54 1.98
C LEU A 39 0.30 -13.25 2.58
N HIS A 40 -0.32 -12.15 2.22
CA HIS A 40 -0.01 -10.84 2.76
C HIS A 40 -0.80 -10.57 4.04
N ILE A 41 -0.21 -9.80 4.96
CA ILE A 41 -0.85 -9.38 6.22
C ILE A 41 -1.62 -8.06 6.10
N SER A 42 -1.45 -7.36 4.98
CA SER A 42 -2.06 -6.07 4.70
C SER A 42 -3.08 -6.20 3.57
N ALA A 43 -4.30 -5.74 3.77
CA ALA A 43 -5.38 -5.83 2.79
C ALA A 43 -5.08 -5.07 1.47
N ALA A 44 -4.34 -3.96 1.55
CA ALA A 44 -3.98 -3.16 0.37
C ALA A 44 -2.72 -3.64 -0.37
N ARG A 45 -1.96 -4.60 0.18
CA ARG A 45 -0.66 -5.01 -0.37
C ARG A 45 -0.77 -5.53 -1.80
N MET A 46 -1.76 -6.36 -2.08
CA MET A 46 -1.92 -6.96 -3.40
C MET A 46 -2.29 -5.90 -4.44
N ALA A 47 -3.20 -4.99 -4.12
CA ALA A 47 -3.55 -3.87 -4.99
C ALA A 47 -2.33 -2.98 -5.30
N SER A 48 -1.52 -2.65 -4.29
CA SER A 48 -0.30 -1.85 -4.48
C SER A 48 0.69 -2.53 -5.43
N LEU A 49 0.88 -3.85 -5.29
CA LEU A 49 1.75 -4.63 -6.18
C LEU A 49 1.23 -4.63 -7.62
N MET A 50 -0.07 -4.81 -7.82
CA MET A 50 -0.69 -4.81 -9.15
C MET A 50 -0.62 -3.44 -9.83
N LEU A 51 -0.71 -2.36 -9.07
CA LEU A 51 -0.55 -0.99 -9.56
C LEU A 51 0.92 -0.59 -9.78
N GLY A 52 1.87 -1.48 -9.51
CA GLY A 52 3.29 -1.18 -9.65
C GLY A 52 3.84 -0.22 -8.57
N PHE A 53 3.12 -0.03 -7.48
CA PHE A 53 3.58 0.80 -6.34
C PHE A 53 4.64 0.05 -5.54
N THR A 54 5.79 -0.17 -6.17
CA THR A 54 6.92 -0.91 -5.62
C THR A 54 8.24 -0.33 -6.10
N LEU A 55 9.29 -0.55 -5.31
CA LEU A 55 10.69 -0.33 -5.69
C LEU A 55 11.46 -1.64 -5.52
N PRO A 56 12.42 -1.95 -6.40
CA PRO A 56 13.19 -3.20 -6.33
C PRO A 56 13.86 -3.46 -4.98
N GLY A 57 14.47 -2.45 -4.37
CA GLY A 57 15.05 -2.50 -3.03
C GLY A 57 14.09 -2.08 -1.91
N GLY A 58 12.82 -1.83 -2.22
CA GLY A 58 11.79 -1.47 -1.25
C GLY A 58 12.15 -0.22 -0.43
N MET A 59 11.94 -0.30 0.89
CA MET A 59 12.25 0.82 1.81
C MET A 59 13.74 1.20 1.83
N GLY A 60 14.64 0.28 1.47
CA GLY A 60 16.06 0.56 1.35
C GLY A 60 16.38 1.57 0.24
N ASP A 61 15.72 1.47 -0.90
CA ASP A 61 15.89 2.42 -2.01
C ASP A 61 15.40 3.81 -1.62
N ILE A 62 14.27 3.89 -0.90
CA ILE A 62 13.73 5.17 -0.40
C ILE A 62 14.72 5.80 0.59
N ALA A 63 15.26 5.02 1.51
CA ALA A 63 16.24 5.49 2.50
C ALA A 63 17.54 5.98 1.82
N ALA A 64 18.03 5.23 0.83
CA ALA A 64 19.24 5.60 0.06
C ALA A 64 19.06 6.89 -0.74
N ALA A 65 17.83 7.18 -1.19
CA ALA A 65 17.50 8.43 -1.89
C ALA A 65 17.51 9.67 -0.97
N ALA A 66 17.54 9.48 0.36
CA ALA A 66 17.55 10.53 1.38
C ALA A 66 16.49 11.63 1.11
N PRO A 67 15.20 11.30 1.04
CA PRO A 67 14.17 12.24 0.63
C PRO A 67 14.08 13.42 1.58
N LYS A 68 13.88 14.63 1.05
CA LYS A 68 13.63 15.82 1.88
C LYS A 68 12.25 15.80 2.53
N VAL A 69 11.30 15.15 1.89
CA VAL A 69 9.93 14.96 2.39
C VAL A 69 9.58 13.49 2.29
N LEU A 70 9.09 12.92 3.39
CA LEU A 70 8.54 11.58 3.47
C LEU A 70 7.04 11.69 3.70
N LEU A 71 6.24 11.27 2.72
CA LEU A 71 4.79 11.17 2.85
C LEU A 71 4.42 9.71 3.15
N SER A 72 3.94 9.44 4.35
CA SER A 72 3.49 8.12 4.80
C SER A 72 1.97 8.03 4.71
N LEU A 73 1.47 7.27 3.73
CA LEU A 73 0.06 7.06 3.50
C LEU A 73 -0.41 5.76 4.14
N GLY A 74 -1.02 5.84 5.31
CA GLY A 74 -1.47 4.68 6.09
C GLY A 74 -0.35 3.70 6.46
N ALA A 75 0.91 4.16 6.45
CA ALA A 75 2.09 3.33 6.68
C ALA A 75 2.78 3.77 7.98
N ASP A 76 2.64 2.97 9.02
CA ASP A 76 3.17 3.25 10.37
C ASP A 76 4.08 2.14 10.91
N GLU A 77 4.14 0.98 10.25
CA GLU A 77 4.93 -0.18 10.67
C GLU A 77 6.41 -0.14 10.20
N MET A 78 6.89 1.03 9.77
CA MET A 78 8.26 1.19 9.25
C MET A 78 9.24 1.68 10.33
N ASP A 79 10.54 1.52 10.06
CA ASP A 79 11.59 2.20 10.82
C ASP A 79 11.76 3.62 10.29
N TYR A 80 11.58 4.62 11.16
CA TYR A 80 11.70 6.03 10.83
C TYR A 80 13.14 6.59 11.02
N ALA A 81 14.06 5.83 11.62
CA ALA A 81 15.42 6.28 11.87
C ALA A 81 16.18 6.72 10.60
N PRO A 82 16.07 6.00 9.45
CA PRO A 82 16.72 6.43 8.21
C PRO A 82 16.22 7.77 7.66
N TYR A 83 15.07 8.25 8.12
CA TYR A 83 14.39 9.47 7.64
C TYR A 83 14.45 10.62 8.65
N ALA A 84 15.38 10.59 9.61
CA ALA A 84 15.50 11.62 10.65
C ALA A 84 15.68 13.04 10.08
N GLY A 85 16.31 13.17 8.91
CA GLY A 85 16.50 14.46 8.22
C GLY A 85 15.37 14.87 7.28
N SER A 86 14.31 14.06 7.12
CA SER A 86 13.16 14.37 6.27
C SER A 86 12.07 15.10 7.01
N LEU A 87 11.36 16.01 6.34
CA LEU A 87 10.03 16.45 6.80
C LEU A 87 9.07 15.26 6.64
N LYS A 88 8.50 14.79 7.75
CA LYS A 88 7.62 13.63 7.78
C LYS A 88 6.16 14.06 7.85
N VAL A 89 5.40 13.71 6.81
CA VAL A 89 3.96 13.94 6.73
C VAL A 89 3.26 12.59 6.83
N TYR A 90 2.39 12.44 7.80
CA TYR A 90 1.62 11.22 8.01
C TYR A 90 0.15 11.43 7.67
N ILE A 91 -0.39 10.60 6.80
CA ILE A 91 -1.83 10.49 6.51
C ILE A 91 -2.30 9.16 7.09
N GLY A 92 -3.16 9.21 8.10
CA GLY A 92 -3.64 8.01 8.77
C GLY A 92 -4.77 8.31 9.74
N HIS A 93 -5.36 7.27 10.30
CA HIS A 93 -6.57 7.35 11.12
C HIS A 93 -6.38 6.91 12.58
N HIS A 94 -5.14 6.57 12.97
CA HIS A 94 -4.78 6.21 14.34
C HIS A 94 -3.57 7.00 14.82
N GLY A 95 -3.46 7.16 16.15
CA GLY A 95 -2.32 7.78 16.81
C GLY A 95 -1.15 6.82 17.01
N ASP A 96 -0.84 6.06 15.97
CA ASP A 96 0.17 5.00 15.98
C ASP A 96 1.60 5.55 15.81
N LYS A 97 2.55 4.65 15.57
CA LYS A 97 3.97 4.96 15.45
C LYS A 97 4.24 6.01 14.36
N GLY A 98 3.51 5.96 13.24
CA GLY A 98 3.60 6.96 12.17
C GLY A 98 3.27 8.36 12.65
N ALA A 99 2.18 8.52 13.41
CA ALA A 99 1.77 9.81 13.97
C ALA A 99 2.79 10.37 14.96
N HIS A 100 3.39 9.50 15.81
CA HIS A 100 4.40 9.92 16.79
C HIS A 100 5.72 10.40 16.18
N HIS A 101 6.04 9.96 14.97
CA HIS A 101 7.25 10.38 14.24
C HIS A 101 6.99 11.52 13.25
N ALA A 102 5.74 11.86 12.99
CA ALA A 102 5.38 12.88 12.00
C ALA A 102 5.63 14.30 12.50
N ASP A 103 6.08 15.16 11.60
CA ASP A 103 6.14 16.60 11.79
C ASP A 103 4.78 17.25 11.44
N ILE A 104 4.03 16.63 10.52
CA ILE A 104 2.68 17.04 10.11
C ILE A 104 1.78 15.82 10.05
N ILE A 105 0.60 15.91 10.63
CA ILE A 105 -0.44 14.88 10.55
C ILE A 105 -1.63 15.43 9.77
N LEU A 106 -2.03 14.71 8.73
CA LEU A 106 -3.26 14.94 7.97
C LEU A 106 -4.22 13.80 8.30
N PRO A 107 -5.34 14.05 9.00
CA PRO A 107 -6.21 12.98 9.46
C PRO A 107 -6.91 12.31 8.28
N GLY A 108 -6.62 11.03 8.07
CA GLY A 108 -7.23 10.18 7.06
C GLY A 108 -8.45 9.44 7.61
N ALA A 109 -9.37 9.06 6.73
CA ALA A 109 -10.52 8.23 7.08
C ALA A 109 -10.12 6.76 7.26
N SER A 110 -10.76 6.07 8.20
CA SER A 110 -10.62 4.62 8.37
C SER A 110 -11.30 3.84 7.24
N PHE A 111 -11.09 2.53 7.19
CA PHE A 111 -11.68 1.68 6.14
C PHE A 111 -13.23 1.66 6.15
N ALA A 112 -13.86 1.94 7.29
CA ALA A 112 -15.32 2.02 7.41
C ALA A 112 -15.88 3.40 7.05
N GLU A 113 -15.03 4.41 6.94
CA GLU A 113 -15.38 5.83 6.74
C GLU A 113 -15.08 6.32 5.32
N LYS A 114 -14.58 5.45 4.46
CA LYS A 114 -14.24 5.75 3.06
C LYS A 114 -14.65 4.63 2.13
N ASP A 115 -14.89 4.99 0.88
CA ASP A 115 -14.97 4.01 -0.20
C ASP A 115 -13.57 3.46 -0.50
N GLY A 116 -13.50 2.20 -0.92
CA GLY A 116 -12.21 1.56 -1.16
C GLY A 116 -12.24 0.47 -2.22
N THR A 117 -11.10 0.28 -2.87
CA THR A 117 -10.86 -0.84 -3.79
C THR A 117 -9.79 -1.74 -3.20
N TYR A 118 -10.12 -3.00 -3.02
CA TYR A 118 -9.25 -4.02 -2.44
C TYR A 118 -9.01 -5.15 -3.42
N VAL A 119 -7.84 -5.75 -3.35
CA VAL A 119 -7.51 -6.94 -4.14
C VAL A 119 -7.03 -8.02 -3.21
N ASN A 120 -7.69 -9.18 -3.25
CA ASN A 120 -7.30 -10.33 -2.44
C ASN A 120 -6.09 -11.06 -3.04
N THR A 121 -5.60 -12.09 -2.33
CA THR A 121 -4.44 -12.89 -2.77
C THR A 121 -4.63 -13.59 -4.13
N GLU A 122 -5.88 -13.84 -4.53
CA GLU A 122 -6.22 -14.45 -5.83
C GLU A 122 -6.27 -13.43 -6.98
N GLY A 123 -6.07 -12.14 -6.70
CA GLY A 123 -6.19 -11.07 -7.68
C GLY A 123 -7.63 -10.60 -7.92
N ARG A 124 -8.58 -10.98 -7.06
CA ARG A 124 -9.97 -10.54 -7.17
C ARG A 124 -10.11 -9.11 -6.67
N VAL A 125 -10.56 -8.23 -7.53
CA VAL A 125 -10.91 -6.85 -7.18
C VAL A 125 -12.26 -6.84 -6.46
N GLN A 126 -12.31 -6.14 -5.33
CA GLN A 126 -13.51 -5.99 -4.50
C GLN A 126 -13.67 -4.52 -4.13
N PHE A 127 -14.89 -4.04 -4.19
CA PHE A 127 -15.25 -2.68 -3.83
C PHE A 127 -15.91 -2.67 -2.45
N ALA A 128 -15.52 -1.73 -1.62
CA ALA A 128 -16.15 -1.46 -0.33
C ALA A 128 -16.73 -0.06 -0.34
N GLU A 129 -17.96 0.06 0.15
CA GLU A 129 -18.62 1.34 0.35
C GLU A 129 -18.47 1.76 1.80
N LYS A 130 -18.36 3.07 2.04
CA LYS A 130 -18.29 3.59 3.39
C LYS A 130 -19.56 3.30 4.16
N ALA A 131 -19.41 2.85 5.40
CA ALA A 131 -20.51 2.53 6.29
C ALA A 131 -20.91 3.71 7.19
N VAL A 132 -19.96 4.60 7.51
CA VAL A 132 -20.15 5.74 8.40
C VAL A 132 -19.38 6.95 7.88
N PHE A 133 -19.73 8.13 8.35
CA PHE A 133 -18.98 9.35 8.03
C PHE A 133 -17.69 9.44 8.85
N ALA A 134 -16.65 9.98 8.24
CA ALA A 134 -15.39 10.26 8.93
C ALA A 134 -15.60 11.31 10.04
N PRO A 135 -15.00 11.15 11.21
CA PRO A 135 -15.14 12.08 12.33
C PRO A 135 -14.28 13.35 12.14
N GLY A 136 -14.79 14.47 12.64
CA GLY A 136 -14.03 15.74 12.71
C GLY A 136 -13.45 16.16 11.36
N ASP A 137 -12.14 16.39 11.34
CA ASP A 137 -11.41 16.83 10.14
C ASP A 137 -10.86 15.70 9.29
N ALA A 138 -11.17 14.43 9.61
CA ALA A 138 -10.72 13.31 8.83
C ALA A 138 -11.36 13.33 7.42
N ARG A 139 -10.54 13.01 6.42
CA ARG A 139 -10.93 12.99 5.00
C ARG A 139 -10.46 11.70 4.35
N GLU A 140 -11.10 11.32 3.26
CA GLU A 140 -10.65 10.21 2.42
C GLU A 140 -9.26 10.52 1.86
N ASP A 141 -8.35 9.56 1.90
CA ASP A 141 -6.93 9.77 1.56
C ASP A 141 -6.73 10.37 0.17
N TRP A 142 -7.54 9.96 -0.81
CA TRP A 142 -7.46 10.46 -2.18
C TRP A 142 -7.80 11.95 -2.27
N THR A 143 -8.75 12.44 -1.44
CA THR A 143 -9.11 13.87 -1.42
C THR A 143 -8.01 14.71 -0.80
N ILE A 144 -7.31 14.19 0.20
CA ILE A 144 -6.13 14.84 0.79
C ILE A 144 -5.02 14.96 -0.27
N LEU A 145 -4.74 13.88 -0.99
CA LEU A 145 -3.73 13.87 -2.06
C LEU A 145 -4.12 14.78 -3.22
N ARG A 146 -5.39 14.80 -3.59
CA ARG A 146 -5.93 15.70 -4.63
C ARG A 146 -5.72 17.18 -4.25
N ALA A 147 -6.06 17.54 -3.00
CA ALA A 147 -5.86 18.89 -2.48
C ALA A 147 -4.37 19.27 -2.38
N LEU A 148 -3.52 18.32 -1.98
CA LEU A 148 -2.07 18.51 -1.96
C LEU A 148 -1.52 18.76 -3.37
N ALA A 149 -1.99 18.03 -4.36
CA ALA A 149 -1.59 18.21 -5.76
C ALA A 149 -1.96 19.64 -6.25
N ASP A 150 -3.17 20.10 -5.96
CA ASP A 150 -3.59 21.48 -6.28
C ASP A 150 -2.69 22.53 -5.62
N ALA A 151 -2.38 22.36 -4.34
CA ALA A 151 -1.51 23.27 -3.60
C ALA A 151 -0.07 23.32 -4.18
N LEU A 152 0.37 22.22 -4.81
CA LEU A 152 1.67 22.11 -5.48
C LEU A 152 1.63 22.52 -6.97
N GLY A 153 0.46 22.89 -7.49
CA GLY A 153 0.28 23.24 -8.90
C GLY A 153 0.34 22.03 -9.83
N VAL A 154 0.06 20.84 -9.32
CA VAL A 154 0.05 19.58 -10.08
C VAL A 154 -1.39 19.19 -10.39
N THR A 155 -1.68 18.94 -11.66
CA THR A 155 -2.98 18.42 -12.08
C THR A 155 -2.96 16.89 -11.99
N VAL A 156 -3.91 16.32 -11.23
CA VAL A 156 -4.19 14.88 -11.24
C VAL A 156 -5.37 14.58 -12.18
N GLY A 157 -5.41 13.41 -12.76
CA GLY A 157 -6.39 13.05 -13.80
C GLY A 157 -7.76 12.62 -13.25
N PHE A 158 -8.15 13.03 -12.02
CA PHE A 158 -9.43 12.65 -11.40
C PHE A 158 -9.91 13.72 -10.41
N ASP A 159 -11.21 13.97 -10.39
CA ASP A 159 -11.90 14.85 -9.45
C ASP A 159 -12.98 14.13 -8.65
N SER A 160 -13.17 12.85 -8.89
CA SER A 160 -14.10 11.98 -8.17
C SER A 160 -13.52 10.60 -7.88
N PHE A 161 -14.08 9.89 -6.90
CA PHE A 161 -13.67 8.52 -6.59
C PHE A 161 -13.91 7.57 -7.76
N SER A 162 -14.99 7.77 -8.52
CA SER A 162 -15.28 6.95 -9.70
C SER A 162 -14.26 7.14 -10.83
N GLU A 163 -13.78 8.36 -11.03
CA GLU A 163 -12.69 8.63 -12.00
C GLU A 163 -11.37 8.02 -11.53
N LEU A 164 -11.06 8.11 -10.23
CA LEU A 164 -9.91 7.44 -9.65
C LEU A 164 -9.99 5.92 -9.84
N GLN A 165 -11.16 5.30 -9.56
CA GLN A 165 -11.36 3.87 -9.81
C GLN A 165 -11.19 3.50 -11.28
N ALA A 166 -11.72 4.30 -12.19
CA ALA A 166 -11.55 4.06 -13.62
C ALA A 166 -10.06 4.09 -14.02
N ALA A 167 -9.30 5.06 -13.50
CA ALA A 167 -7.87 5.16 -13.75
C ALA A 167 -7.05 3.99 -13.14
N MET A 168 -7.53 3.40 -12.03
CA MET A 168 -6.88 2.23 -11.42
C MET A 168 -7.09 0.92 -12.19
N ILE A 169 -8.16 0.82 -12.97
CA ILE A 169 -8.58 -0.42 -13.67
C ILE A 169 -8.12 -0.40 -15.14
N ALA A 170 -7.84 0.77 -15.68
CA ALA A 170 -7.35 0.95 -17.05
C ALA A 170 -5.92 0.40 -17.22
#